data_093edd349fd74756766bce3f3315d452
#
_entry.id   093edd349fd74756766bce3f3315d452
#
_cell.length_a   1.000
_cell.length_b   1.000
_cell.length_c   1.000
_cell.angle_alpha   90.00
_cell.angle_beta   90.00
_cell.angle_gamma   90.00
#
_symmetry.space_group_name_H-M   'P 1'
#
loop_
_entity.id
_entity.type
_entity.pdbx_description
1 polymer ?
#
loop_
_entity_poly.entity_id
_entity_poly.type
_entity_poly.pdbx_seq_one_letter_code
_entity_poly.pdbx_strand_id
1 'polypeptide(L)'
;MLSALAYESWILHALIWLPLLGTFHVLWAAEDRAKWLALRWSLVVFVLSVGLWWAYDPALGGGYQLTSSLPWIAVWGVNYALGLDGISLFMVLLSTFTTPLAILGSFNYIKKRQKAFYALMLLLEVGVVGVFSAVDLFLFYVFFELTLVPMYFIIGIWGGERRVYAAIKFFLYTAFGSLLMLVGILYIYARGKALLGVTSFAFVDLLQIPLTPQEQMWLFGAFALAFAIKVPIFPFHTWLPDAHVEAPTPGSVVLAAVLLKMGTYGFVRFLLPFFPLAARHPNVVTLMLTLGVIGIIYAAWVAAVQPDAKKLVAYTSVAHMGFVVIGIFALNVNGLQGGLLVMISHGISTGALFLLIGMLYERRHTRLIKEFGGIGRVAPWLATAFVITALVSIGLPGTSGFVGEFLTLLGVFENHPGVGILATSGVIFAAYYMLPMVQSVFFNALEKPENREVRDLSRREVVILAPMIALMIVIGVHPTPLLRRMEPSVQMVLERVYAAAPPSAALIESVQEETVETVERVE
;
A
#
# COMPACT_ATOMS: atom_id res chain seq x y z
N MET A 1 8.02 -26.55 15.74
CA MET A 1 8.84 -25.53 16.41
C MET A 1 8.02 -24.28 16.74
N LEU A 2 7.29 -23.69 15.79
CA LEU A 2 6.45 -22.50 16.06
C LEU A 2 5.31 -22.81 17.04
N SER A 3 4.63 -23.92 16.91
CA SER A 3 3.60 -24.39 17.85
C SER A 3 4.10 -24.58 19.28
N ALA A 4 5.33 -25.04 19.46
CA ALA A 4 5.94 -25.20 20.77
C ALA A 4 6.22 -23.85 21.48
N LEU A 5 6.28 -22.76 20.73
CA LEU A 5 6.49 -21.40 21.23
C LEU A 5 5.17 -20.63 21.38
N ALA A 6 4.02 -21.27 21.15
CA ALA A 6 2.72 -20.59 21.06
C ALA A 6 2.76 -19.34 20.17
N TYR A 7 3.55 -19.40 19.07
CA TYR A 7 3.84 -18.25 18.19
C TYR A 7 2.58 -17.54 17.72
N GLU A 8 1.54 -18.29 17.42
CA GLU A 8 0.28 -17.79 16.89
C GLU A 8 -0.45 -16.84 17.85
N SER A 9 -0.27 -17.02 19.16
CA SER A 9 -0.99 -16.26 20.18
C SER A 9 -0.41 -14.88 20.45
N TRP A 10 0.85 -14.62 20.16
CA TRP A 10 1.53 -13.38 20.52
C TRP A 10 2.14 -12.62 19.35
N ILE A 11 2.33 -13.26 18.20
CA ILE A 11 3.12 -12.66 17.11
C ILE A 11 2.57 -11.33 16.60
N LEU A 12 1.26 -11.24 16.32
CA LEU A 12 0.66 -10.00 15.80
C LEU A 12 0.79 -8.86 16.81
N HIS A 13 0.67 -9.16 18.11
CA HIS A 13 0.95 -8.18 19.17
C HIS A 13 2.41 -7.73 19.13
N ALA A 14 3.35 -8.67 19.03
CA ALA A 14 4.77 -8.33 18.98
C ALA A 14 5.12 -7.44 17.78
N LEU A 15 4.54 -7.70 16.60
CA LEU A 15 4.80 -6.90 15.40
C LEU A 15 4.29 -5.46 15.51
N ILE A 16 3.36 -5.16 16.42
CA ILE A 16 2.88 -3.80 16.71
C ILE A 16 3.62 -3.19 17.90
N TRP A 17 3.77 -3.94 19.00
CA TRP A 17 4.33 -3.38 20.23
C TRP A 17 5.85 -3.24 20.22
N LEU A 18 6.59 -4.14 19.52
CA LEU A 18 8.05 -4.05 19.45
C LEU A 18 8.54 -2.77 18.73
N PRO A 19 8.03 -2.38 17.54
CA PRO A 19 8.44 -1.12 16.93
C PRO A 19 7.97 0.10 17.74
N LEU A 20 6.85 0.00 18.49
CA LEU A 20 6.42 1.06 19.41
C LEU A 20 7.40 1.20 20.58
N LEU A 21 7.82 0.11 21.22
CA LEU A 21 8.86 0.11 22.24
C LEU A 21 10.19 0.63 21.68
N GLY A 22 10.51 0.24 20.44
CA GLY A 22 11.65 0.77 19.69
C GLY A 22 11.59 2.27 19.52
N THR A 23 10.42 2.82 19.24
CA THR A 23 10.19 4.27 19.12
C THR A 23 10.60 5.00 20.40
N PHE A 24 10.13 4.56 21.56
CA PHE A 24 10.50 5.16 22.84
C PHE A 24 11.99 4.97 23.16
N HIS A 25 12.53 3.77 22.91
CA HIS A 25 13.95 3.49 23.12
C HIS A 25 14.85 4.42 22.29
N VAL A 26 14.49 4.66 21.01
CA VAL A 26 15.23 5.58 20.13
C VAL A 26 15.15 7.01 20.64
N LEU A 27 14.01 7.46 21.14
CA LEU A 27 13.83 8.82 21.67
C LEU A 27 14.69 9.07 22.93
N TRP A 28 14.90 8.06 23.77
CA TRP A 28 15.73 8.19 24.98
C TRP A 28 17.22 7.95 24.73
N ALA A 29 17.59 7.31 23.63
CA ALA A 29 18.99 7.02 23.30
C ALA A 29 19.79 8.28 22.95
N ALA A 30 21.11 8.15 22.87
CA ALA A 30 21.98 9.19 22.32
C ALA A 30 21.76 9.32 20.79
N GLU A 31 21.95 10.53 20.24
CA GLU A 31 21.65 10.87 18.82
C GLU A 31 22.44 9.98 17.84
N ASP A 32 23.69 9.67 18.14
CA ASP A 32 24.58 8.83 17.32
C ASP A 32 24.14 7.36 17.27
N ARG A 33 23.47 6.86 18.31
CA ARG A 33 22.98 5.49 18.42
C ARG A 33 21.60 5.27 17.80
N ALA A 34 20.82 6.34 17.61
CA ALA A 34 19.43 6.29 17.17
C ALA A 34 19.22 5.44 15.90
N LYS A 35 20.05 5.63 14.86
CA LYS A 35 19.98 4.89 13.60
C LYS A 35 20.19 3.39 13.77
N TRP A 36 21.15 2.99 14.61
CA TRP A 36 21.45 1.58 14.84
C TRP A 36 20.38 0.89 15.69
N LEU A 37 19.81 1.61 16.66
CA LEU A 37 18.72 1.09 17.47
C LEU A 37 17.46 0.89 16.61
N ALA A 38 17.09 1.87 15.80
CA ALA A 38 15.96 1.75 14.90
C ALA A 38 16.12 0.57 13.92
N LEU A 39 17.33 0.41 13.36
CA LEU A 39 17.63 -0.72 12.49
C LEU A 39 17.50 -2.06 13.23
N ARG A 40 18.00 -2.16 14.47
CA ARG A 40 17.88 -3.40 15.25
C ARG A 40 16.43 -3.74 15.55
N TRP A 41 15.62 -2.78 15.99
CA TRP A 41 14.21 -3.00 16.27
C TRP A 41 13.45 -3.44 15.02
N SER A 42 13.61 -2.75 13.90
CA SER A 42 12.94 -3.12 12.64
C SER A 42 13.41 -4.47 12.10
N LEU A 43 14.69 -4.83 12.27
CA LEU A 43 15.19 -6.17 11.90
C LEU A 43 14.59 -7.27 12.78
N VAL A 44 14.46 -7.04 14.10
CA VAL A 44 13.78 -8.00 14.99
C VAL A 44 12.34 -8.20 14.56
N VAL A 45 11.62 -7.13 14.28
CA VAL A 45 10.23 -7.18 13.78
C VAL A 45 10.16 -7.95 12.47
N PHE A 46 11.05 -7.67 11.52
CA PHE A 46 11.11 -8.40 10.25
C PHE A 46 11.37 -9.90 10.45
N VAL A 47 12.41 -10.26 11.21
CA VAL A 47 12.77 -11.68 11.46
C VAL A 47 11.59 -12.42 12.11
N LEU A 48 10.92 -11.80 13.08
CA LEU A 48 9.74 -12.38 13.71
C LEU A 48 8.59 -12.54 12.70
N SER A 49 8.36 -11.56 11.84
CA SER A 49 7.26 -11.61 10.85
C SER A 49 7.44 -12.71 9.80
N VAL A 50 8.68 -13.08 9.46
CA VAL A 50 8.96 -14.16 8.51
C VAL A 50 8.32 -15.49 8.96
N GLY A 51 8.19 -15.74 10.25
CA GLY A 51 7.49 -16.89 10.80
C GLY A 51 6.02 -17.00 10.40
N LEU A 52 5.36 -15.87 10.06
CA LEU A 52 3.98 -15.84 9.57
C LEU A 52 3.78 -16.67 8.30
N TRP A 53 4.82 -16.78 7.46
CA TRP A 53 4.79 -17.61 6.26
C TRP A 53 4.46 -19.07 6.54
N TRP A 54 4.93 -19.59 7.65
CA TRP A 54 4.70 -20.99 8.05
C TRP A 54 3.56 -21.15 9.06
N ALA A 55 3.21 -20.06 9.77
CA ALA A 55 2.10 -20.08 10.72
C ALA A 55 0.73 -19.97 10.02
N TYR A 56 0.68 -19.26 8.88
CA TYR A 56 -0.53 -19.17 8.07
C TYR A 56 -0.72 -20.42 7.22
N ASP A 57 -1.86 -21.10 7.38
CA ASP A 57 -2.24 -22.30 6.61
C ASP A 57 -3.39 -22.01 5.65
N PRO A 58 -3.16 -21.96 4.32
CA PRO A 58 -4.22 -21.72 3.35
C PRO A 58 -5.27 -22.85 3.29
N ALA A 59 -4.97 -24.05 3.80
CA ALA A 59 -5.93 -25.15 3.84
C ALA A 59 -7.07 -24.92 4.84
N LEU A 60 -6.90 -24.01 5.80
CA LEU A 60 -7.96 -23.63 6.75
C LEU A 60 -9.01 -22.67 6.15
N GLY A 61 -8.88 -22.34 4.85
CA GLY A 61 -9.81 -21.46 4.14
C GLY A 61 -9.42 -19.98 4.16
N GLY A 62 -10.31 -19.11 3.67
CA GLY A 62 -10.06 -17.68 3.46
C GLY A 62 -10.24 -16.79 4.69
N GLY A 63 -10.68 -17.35 5.82
CA GLY A 63 -10.93 -16.60 7.05
C GLY A 63 -9.68 -16.11 7.76
N TYR A 64 -9.88 -15.31 8.79
CA TYR A 64 -8.79 -14.83 9.64
C TYR A 64 -8.20 -15.94 10.49
N GLN A 65 -6.89 -16.00 10.54
CA GLN A 65 -6.09 -16.85 11.42
C GLN A 65 -5.27 -15.99 12.38
N LEU A 66 -4.62 -16.60 13.35
CA LEU A 66 -3.82 -15.92 14.39
C LEU A 66 -4.62 -14.81 15.11
N THR A 67 -5.92 -15.06 15.29
CA THR A 67 -6.84 -14.05 15.82
C THR A 67 -6.65 -13.83 17.32
N SER A 68 -6.71 -12.57 17.73
CA SER A 68 -6.73 -12.17 19.13
C SER A 68 -7.66 -10.97 19.29
N SER A 69 -8.45 -10.94 20.37
CA SER A 69 -9.35 -9.84 20.66
C SER A 69 -9.33 -9.52 22.15
N LEU A 70 -9.07 -8.27 22.47
CA LEU A 70 -9.08 -7.73 23.83
C LEU A 70 -10.00 -6.51 23.86
N PRO A 71 -10.92 -6.39 24.84
CA PRO A 71 -11.78 -5.22 24.94
C PRO A 71 -10.95 -3.97 25.22
N TRP A 72 -11.16 -2.92 24.39
CA TRP A 72 -10.46 -1.64 24.53
C TRP A 72 -11.40 -0.54 25.02
N ILE A 73 -12.47 -0.21 24.27
CA ILE A 73 -13.50 0.75 24.68
C ILE A 73 -14.82 -0.03 24.81
N ALA A 74 -14.99 -0.72 25.93
CA ALA A 74 -16.09 -1.66 26.13
C ALA A 74 -17.49 -1.03 25.98
N VAL A 75 -17.64 0.25 26.38
CA VAL A 75 -18.92 0.99 26.27
C VAL A 75 -19.39 1.12 24.80
N TRP A 76 -18.46 1.18 23.86
CA TRP A 76 -18.76 1.26 22.43
C TRP A 76 -18.56 -0.07 21.69
N GLY A 77 -18.15 -1.12 22.39
CA GLY A 77 -17.86 -2.41 21.76
C GLY A 77 -16.61 -2.38 20.86
N VAL A 78 -15.68 -1.44 21.08
CA VAL A 78 -14.41 -1.38 20.37
C VAL A 78 -13.43 -2.37 20.99
N ASN A 79 -12.83 -3.21 20.17
CA ASN A 79 -11.83 -4.17 20.59
C ASN A 79 -10.48 -3.90 19.96
N TYR A 80 -9.42 -4.13 20.74
CA TYR A 80 -8.10 -4.32 20.19
C TYR A 80 -8.03 -5.73 19.60
N ALA A 81 -8.51 -5.86 18.36
CA ALA A 81 -8.69 -7.14 17.71
C ALA A 81 -7.79 -7.23 16.47
N LEU A 82 -6.97 -8.27 16.44
CA LEU A 82 -6.00 -8.54 15.39
C LEU A 82 -6.29 -9.89 14.74
N GLY A 83 -5.95 -10.02 13.47
CA GLY A 83 -6.08 -11.24 12.71
C GLY A 83 -5.30 -11.14 11.38
N LEU A 84 -5.02 -12.28 10.79
CA LEU A 84 -4.27 -12.38 9.55
C LEU A 84 -4.97 -13.33 8.59
N ASP A 85 -5.02 -12.98 7.31
CA ASP A 85 -5.46 -13.85 6.23
C ASP A 85 -4.45 -13.84 5.07
N GLY A 86 -4.75 -14.55 3.98
CA GLY A 86 -3.86 -14.65 2.82
C GLY A 86 -3.59 -13.33 2.09
N ILE A 87 -4.41 -12.30 2.28
CA ILE A 87 -4.19 -10.96 1.72
C ILE A 87 -3.32 -10.13 2.64
N SER A 88 -3.68 -10.04 3.92
CA SER A 88 -2.96 -9.26 4.92
C SER A 88 -1.56 -9.81 5.23
N LEU A 89 -1.35 -11.13 5.13
CA LEU A 89 -0.04 -11.78 5.26
C LEU A 89 1.04 -11.07 4.45
N PHE A 90 0.78 -10.86 3.17
CA PHE A 90 1.77 -10.26 2.26
C PHE A 90 1.97 -8.78 2.51
N MET A 91 0.94 -8.08 2.95
CA MET A 91 1.04 -6.65 3.29
C MET A 91 1.87 -6.43 4.56
N VAL A 92 1.70 -7.29 5.57
CA VAL A 92 2.52 -7.29 6.79
C VAL A 92 3.97 -7.63 6.45
N LEU A 93 4.22 -8.71 5.70
CA LEU A 93 5.58 -9.11 5.28
C LEU A 93 6.27 -8.02 4.44
N LEU A 94 5.57 -7.39 3.50
CA LEU A 94 6.10 -6.29 2.72
C LEU A 94 6.48 -5.09 3.59
N SER A 95 5.66 -4.77 4.59
CA SER A 95 5.88 -3.66 5.51
C SER A 95 7.13 -3.87 6.37
N THR A 96 7.21 -5.03 7.01
CA THR A 96 8.33 -5.39 7.88
C THR A 96 9.63 -5.63 7.12
N PHE A 97 9.56 -6.07 5.84
CA PHE A 97 10.71 -6.20 4.95
C PHE A 97 11.26 -4.83 4.50
N THR A 98 10.39 -3.90 4.14
CA THR A 98 10.82 -2.61 3.56
C THR A 98 11.32 -1.63 4.61
N THR A 99 10.81 -1.67 5.84
CA THR A 99 11.19 -0.72 6.90
C THR A 99 12.68 -0.78 7.26
N PRO A 100 13.32 -1.92 7.55
CA PRO A 100 14.75 -1.98 7.85
C PRO A 100 15.62 -1.55 6.66
N LEU A 101 15.19 -1.84 5.41
CA LEU A 101 15.90 -1.39 4.22
C LEU A 101 15.82 0.12 4.03
N ALA A 102 14.66 0.73 4.28
CA ALA A 102 14.49 2.18 4.27
C ALA A 102 15.32 2.86 5.36
N ILE A 103 15.33 2.31 6.58
CA ILE A 103 16.16 2.79 7.69
C ILE A 103 17.65 2.69 7.34
N LEU A 104 18.12 1.55 6.83
CA LEU A 104 19.51 1.36 6.44
C LEU A 104 19.90 2.30 5.28
N GLY A 105 19.00 2.53 4.33
CA GLY A 105 19.15 3.48 3.25
C GLY A 105 19.27 4.94 3.69
N SER A 106 18.74 5.28 4.87
CA SER A 106 18.75 6.66 5.40
C SER A 106 20.07 7.07 6.06
N PHE A 107 20.96 6.14 6.39
CA PHE A 107 22.13 6.36 7.27
C PHE A 107 23.06 7.50 6.83
N ASN A 108 23.24 7.71 5.54
CA ASN A 108 24.06 8.80 4.99
C ASN A 108 23.23 10.07 4.78
N TYR A 109 21.95 9.93 4.52
CA TYR A 109 21.06 11.03 4.16
C TYR A 109 20.61 11.85 5.37
N ILE A 110 20.21 11.20 6.46
CA ILE A 110 19.66 11.83 7.66
C ILE A 110 20.78 12.17 8.65
N LYS A 111 21.11 13.46 8.76
CA LYS A 111 22.18 13.96 9.64
C LYS A 111 21.69 14.86 10.78
N LYS A 112 20.45 15.37 10.68
CA LYS A 112 19.88 16.30 11.68
C LYS A 112 18.64 15.66 12.30
N ARG A 113 18.47 15.84 13.63
CA ARG A 113 17.32 15.34 14.39
C ARG A 113 17.09 13.83 14.19
N GLN A 114 18.18 13.05 14.23
CA GLN A 114 18.14 11.62 13.89
C GLN A 114 17.16 10.85 14.79
N LYS A 115 17.13 11.13 16.10
CA LYS A 115 16.20 10.47 17.03
C LYS A 115 14.74 10.62 16.59
N ALA A 116 14.33 11.85 16.29
CA ALA A 116 12.97 12.11 15.85
C ALA A 116 12.65 11.39 14.52
N PHE A 117 13.58 11.40 13.55
CA PHE A 117 13.39 10.72 12.27
C PHE A 117 13.20 9.21 12.44
N TYR A 118 14.11 8.57 13.16
CA TYR A 118 14.07 7.11 13.33
C TYR A 118 12.92 6.66 14.23
N ALA A 119 12.54 7.45 15.23
CA ALA A 119 11.34 7.21 16.03
C ALA A 119 10.07 7.27 15.15
N LEU A 120 9.96 8.28 14.27
CA LEU A 120 8.83 8.40 13.34
C LEU A 120 8.79 7.25 12.31
N MET A 121 9.94 6.74 11.86
CA MET A 121 10.00 5.57 10.97
C MET A 121 9.46 4.32 11.65
N LEU A 122 9.81 4.07 12.92
CA LEU A 122 9.28 2.95 13.69
C LEU A 122 7.79 3.13 14.03
N LEU A 123 7.37 4.35 14.37
CA LEU A 123 5.96 4.65 14.62
C LEU A 123 5.11 4.46 13.34
N LEU A 124 5.67 4.77 12.18
CA LEU A 124 5.03 4.50 10.90
C LEU A 124 4.87 3.00 10.66
N GLU A 125 5.85 2.18 11.02
CA GLU A 125 5.78 0.72 10.97
C GLU A 125 4.65 0.20 11.86
N VAL A 126 4.50 0.71 13.09
CA VAL A 126 3.36 0.40 13.98
C VAL A 126 2.02 0.63 13.28
N GLY A 127 1.85 1.83 12.72
CA GLY A 127 0.61 2.20 12.03
C GLY A 127 0.29 1.28 10.85
N VAL A 128 1.28 1.01 10.03
CA VAL A 128 1.10 0.20 8.81
C VAL A 128 0.82 -1.27 9.13
N VAL A 129 1.58 -1.88 10.03
CA VAL A 129 1.32 -3.26 10.48
C VAL A 129 -0.04 -3.35 11.14
N GLY A 130 -0.41 -2.35 11.95
CA GLY A 130 -1.73 -2.26 12.56
C GLY A 130 -2.87 -2.21 11.55
N VAL A 131 -2.74 -1.42 10.49
CA VAL A 131 -3.74 -1.35 9.40
C VAL A 131 -3.98 -2.72 8.77
N PHE A 132 -2.92 -3.48 8.47
CA PHE A 132 -3.05 -4.76 7.77
C PHE A 132 -3.44 -5.93 8.69
N SER A 133 -3.37 -5.76 10.01
CA SER A 133 -3.72 -6.80 10.97
C SER A 133 -4.98 -6.52 11.78
N ALA A 134 -5.53 -5.29 11.75
CA ALA A 134 -6.76 -4.98 12.48
C ALA A 134 -7.99 -5.67 11.86
N VAL A 135 -8.77 -6.33 12.73
CA VAL A 135 -10.06 -6.97 12.38
C VAL A 135 -11.25 -6.32 13.10
N ASP A 136 -11.01 -5.20 13.75
CA ASP A 136 -11.99 -4.24 14.26
C ASP A 136 -11.89 -2.98 13.39
N LEU A 137 -13.03 -2.49 12.87
CA LEU A 137 -13.05 -1.40 11.88
C LEU A 137 -12.66 -0.05 12.49
N PHE A 138 -12.95 0.16 13.79
CA PHE A 138 -12.50 1.38 14.47
C PHE A 138 -10.99 1.33 14.74
N LEU A 139 -10.47 0.19 15.15
CA LEU A 139 -9.03 -0.03 15.34
C LEU A 139 -8.27 0.15 14.02
N PHE A 140 -8.81 -0.38 12.91
CA PHE A 140 -8.28 -0.14 11.56
C PHE A 140 -8.18 1.36 11.28
N TYR A 141 -9.26 2.11 11.54
CA TYR A 141 -9.28 3.56 11.33
C TYR A 141 -8.20 4.27 12.16
N VAL A 142 -8.06 3.91 13.42
CA VAL A 142 -7.02 4.50 14.31
C VAL A 142 -5.62 4.28 13.76
N PHE A 143 -5.29 3.06 13.31
CA PHE A 143 -3.98 2.78 12.70
C PHE A 143 -3.82 3.47 11.35
N PHE A 144 -4.88 3.56 10.56
CA PHE A 144 -4.87 4.26 9.27
C PHE A 144 -4.51 5.75 9.46
N GLU A 145 -5.14 6.43 10.43
CA GLU A 145 -4.84 7.81 10.78
C GLU A 145 -3.44 7.96 11.42
N LEU A 146 -3.03 7.00 12.25
CA LEU A 146 -1.72 7.03 12.88
C LEU A 146 -0.59 7.15 11.84
N THR A 147 -0.74 6.60 10.64
CA THR A 147 0.29 6.69 9.58
C THR A 147 0.48 8.10 9.03
N LEU A 148 -0.54 8.97 9.14
CA LEU A 148 -0.47 10.34 8.59
C LEU A 148 0.51 11.20 9.36
N VAL A 149 0.49 11.11 10.69
CA VAL A 149 1.29 11.98 11.56
C VAL A 149 2.80 11.78 11.34
N PRO A 150 3.36 10.55 11.40
CA PRO A 150 4.78 10.34 11.12
C PRO A 150 5.16 10.80 9.71
N MET A 151 4.35 10.47 8.69
CA MET A 151 4.68 10.83 7.30
C MET A 151 4.63 12.34 7.08
N TYR A 152 3.65 13.05 7.66
CA TYR A 152 3.58 14.51 7.63
C TYR A 152 4.88 15.15 8.16
N PHE A 153 5.37 14.69 9.31
CA PHE A 153 6.61 15.20 9.88
C PHE A 153 7.84 14.78 9.07
N ILE A 154 7.89 13.54 8.57
CA ILE A 154 9.01 13.07 7.74
C ILE A 154 9.14 13.95 6.49
N ILE A 155 8.05 14.26 5.80
CA ILE A 155 8.06 15.16 4.65
C ILE A 155 8.39 16.60 5.09
N GLY A 156 7.71 17.11 6.11
CA GLY A 156 7.78 18.52 6.50
C GLY A 156 9.09 18.95 7.13
N ILE A 157 9.83 18.05 7.79
CA ILE A 157 11.08 18.36 8.49
C ILE A 157 12.32 18.05 7.64
N TRP A 158 12.36 16.86 7.01
CA TRP A 158 13.54 16.37 6.27
C TRP A 158 13.36 16.43 4.75
N GLY A 159 12.27 16.99 4.28
CA GLY A 159 11.99 17.18 2.85
C GLY A 159 12.79 18.30 2.20
N GLY A 160 12.59 18.45 0.89
CA GLY A 160 13.24 19.46 0.05
C GLY A 160 12.73 20.89 0.26
N GLU A 161 12.85 21.72 -0.77
CA GLU A 161 12.53 23.16 -0.67
C GLU A 161 11.05 23.43 -0.42
N ARG A 162 10.16 22.70 -1.10
CA ARG A 162 8.70 22.86 -0.98
C ARG A 162 8.06 21.89 0.02
N ARG A 163 8.84 21.36 0.96
CA ARG A 163 8.42 20.32 1.92
C ARG A 163 7.16 20.66 2.72
N VAL A 164 7.01 21.93 3.14
CA VAL A 164 5.84 22.36 3.93
C VAL A 164 4.56 22.27 3.10
N TYR A 165 4.60 22.77 1.85
CA TYR A 165 3.48 22.66 0.91
C TYR A 165 3.11 21.19 0.66
N ALA A 166 4.11 20.34 0.38
CA ALA A 166 3.88 18.92 0.09
C ALA A 166 3.31 18.18 1.31
N ALA A 167 3.82 18.47 2.52
CA ALA A 167 3.34 17.86 3.75
C ALA A 167 1.88 18.27 4.05
N ILE A 168 1.55 19.56 3.93
CA ILE A 168 0.18 20.04 4.15
C ILE A 168 -0.76 19.47 3.09
N LYS A 169 -0.38 19.45 1.83
CA LYS A 169 -1.18 18.88 0.74
C LYS A 169 -1.46 17.39 0.98
N PHE A 170 -0.43 16.61 1.31
CA PHE A 170 -0.58 15.20 1.69
C PHE A 170 -1.56 15.02 2.84
N PHE A 171 -1.38 15.78 3.92
CA PHE A 171 -2.22 15.68 5.11
C PHE A 171 -3.68 16.03 4.81
N LEU A 172 -3.93 17.18 4.17
CA LEU A 172 -5.30 17.63 3.89
C LEU A 172 -6.05 16.67 2.95
N TYR A 173 -5.39 16.17 1.89
CA TYR A 173 -6.02 15.19 0.99
C TYR A 173 -6.43 13.94 1.75
N THR A 174 -5.49 13.36 2.51
CA THR A 174 -5.72 12.09 3.19
C THR A 174 -6.69 12.21 4.35
N ALA A 175 -6.58 13.26 5.17
CA ALA A 175 -7.49 13.51 6.29
C ALA A 175 -8.93 13.79 5.83
N PHE A 176 -9.13 14.54 4.72
CA PHE A 176 -10.46 14.78 4.19
C PHE A 176 -11.17 13.48 3.79
N GLY A 177 -10.47 12.59 3.08
CA GLY A 177 -11.04 11.30 2.70
C GLY A 177 -11.35 10.41 3.90
N SER A 178 -10.42 10.30 4.83
CA SER A 178 -10.56 9.41 5.99
C SER A 178 -11.64 9.88 6.98
N LEU A 179 -11.88 11.18 7.11
CA LEU A 179 -13.00 11.70 7.90
C LEU A 179 -14.36 11.29 7.33
N LEU A 180 -14.52 11.27 6.00
CA LEU A 180 -15.74 10.77 5.37
C LEU A 180 -15.91 9.26 5.61
N MET A 181 -14.82 8.50 5.55
CA MET A 181 -14.83 7.08 5.91
C MET A 181 -15.24 6.88 7.38
N LEU A 182 -14.74 7.71 8.31
CA LEU A 182 -15.15 7.65 9.72
C LEU A 182 -16.66 7.86 9.90
N VAL A 183 -17.23 8.84 9.20
CA VAL A 183 -18.68 9.05 9.22
C VAL A 183 -19.41 7.79 8.75
N GLY A 184 -18.93 7.16 7.68
CA GLY A 184 -19.48 5.88 7.21
C GLY A 184 -19.35 4.75 8.23
N ILE A 185 -18.21 4.63 8.92
CA ILE A 185 -17.98 3.66 9.99
C ILE A 185 -18.99 3.85 11.13
N LEU A 186 -19.16 5.10 11.58
CA LEU A 186 -20.10 5.43 12.65
C LEU A 186 -21.56 5.19 12.23
N TYR A 187 -21.88 5.43 10.96
CA TYR A 187 -23.21 5.13 10.42
C TYR A 187 -23.51 3.62 10.48
N ILE A 188 -22.58 2.78 9.98
CA ILE A 188 -22.75 1.31 10.02
C ILE A 188 -22.92 0.83 11.46
N TYR A 189 -22.11 1.34 12.40
CA TYR A 189 -22.23 1.03 13.82
C TYR A 189 -23.60 1.41 14.38
N ALA A 190 -24.08 2.63 14.10
CA ALA A 190 -25.39 3.10 14.56
C ALA A 190 -26.54 2.23 14.01
N ARG A 191 -26.45 1.82 12.73
CA ARG A 191 -27.42 0.91 12.10
C ARG A 191 -27.40 -0.47 12.77
N GLY A 192 -26.21 -1.04 13.05
CA GLY A 192 -26.10 -2.31 13.77
C GLY A 192 -26.72 -2.28 15.15
N LYS A 193 -26.49 -1.20 15.88
CA LYS A 193 -27.10 -0.99 17.20
C LYS A 193 -28.62 -0.86 17.12
N ALA A 194 -29.15 -0.10 16.16
CA ALA A 194 -30.59 0.11 16.00
C ALA A 194 -31.32 -1.17 15.56
N LEU A 195 -30.80 -1.88 14.56
CA LEU A 195 -31.51 -3.00 13.94
C LEU A 195 -31.28 -4.35 14.65
N LEU A 196 -30.08 -4.58 15.17
CA LEU A 196 -29.68 -5.88 15.70
C LEU A 196 -29.33 -5.83 17.20
N GLY A 197 -29.36 -4.64 17.81
CA GLY A 197 -28.88 -4.44 19.18
C GLY A 197 -27.39 -4.69 19.36
N VAL A 198 -26.64 -4.81 18.24
CA VAL A 198 -25.20 -5.13 18.24
C VAL A 198 -24.38 -3.87 18.44
N THR A 199 -23.66 -3.81 19.55
CA THR A 199 -22.65 -2.77 19.84
C THR A 199 -21.27 -3.34 19.60
N SER A 200 -20.81 -3.36 18.34
CA SER A 200 -19.53 -3.95 17.94
C SER A 200 -18.96 -3.22 16.73
N PHE A 201 -17.63 -3.10 16.68
CA PHE A 201 -16.88 -2.70 15.50
C PHE A 201 -16.13 -3.88 14.85
N ALA A 202 -16.32 -5.10 15.36
CA ALA A 202 -15.71 -6.28 14.76
C ALA A 202 -16.20 -6.46 13.32
N PHE A 203 -15.26 -6.70 12.41
CA PHE A 203 -15.54 -6.84 10.98
C PHE A 203 -16.65 -7.87 10.70
N VAL A 204 -16.58 -9.03 11.37
CA VAL A 204 -17.55 -10.12 11.17
C VAL A 204 -18.98 -9.75 11.61
N ASP A 205 -19.11 -8.94 12.64
CA ASP A 205 -20.42 -8.48 13.13
C ASP A 205 -21.01 -7.42 12.20
N LEU A 206 -20.18 -6.47 11.76
CA LEU A 206 -20.60 -5.40 10.86
C LEU A 206 -21.03 -5.93 9.48
N LEU A 207 -20.47 -7.05 9.02
CA LEU A 207 -20.88 -7.71 7.77
C LEU A 207 -22.32 -8.26 7.81
N GLN A 208 -22.90 -8.45 8.98
CA GLN A 208 -24.25 -8.99 9.15
C GLN A 208 -25.33 -7.91 9.12
N ILE A 209 -24.94 -6.63 9.17
CA ILE A 209 -25.88 -5.52 9.22
C ILE A 209 -26.58 -5.39 7.86
N PRO A 210 -27.92 -5.47 7.81
CA PRO A 210 -28.66 -5.33 6.56
C PRO A 210 -28.67 -3.86 6.13
N LEU A 211 -27.90 -3.55 5.09
CA LEU A 211 -27.88 -2.23 4.46
C LEU A 211 -28.70 -2.26 3.17
N THR A 212 -29.58 -1.28 3.01
CA THR A 212 -30.33 -1.11 1.77
C THR A 212 -29.41 -0.80 0.59
N PRO A 213 -29.81 -1.06 -0.66
CA PRO A 213 -29.01 -0.73 -1.83
C PRO A 213 -28.59 0.75 -1.89
N GLN A 214 -29.44 1.65 -1.43
CA GLN A 214 -29.15 3.08 -1.39
C GLN A 214 -28.11 3.42 -0.31
N GLU A 215 -28.22 2.85 0.88
CA GLU A 215 -27.22 3.00 1.95
C GLU A 215 -25.87 2.46 1.48
N GLN A 216 -25.84 1.28 0.86
CA GLN A 216 -24.60 0.72 0.30
C GLN A 216 -23.97 1.65 -0.71
N MET A 217 -24.74 2.31 -1.57
CA MET A 217 -24.20 3.23 -2.58
C MET A 217 -23.55 4.47 -1.95
N TRP A 218 -24.19 5.09 -0.96
CA TRP A 218 -23.63 6.26 -0.27
C TRP A 218 -22.40 5.92 0.56
N LEU A 219 -22.46 4.81 1.31
CA LEU A 219 -21.34 4.33 2.12
C LEU A 219 -20.17 3.88 1.25
N PHE A 220 -20.47 3.21 0.12
CA PHE A 220 -19.46 2.89 -0.89
C PHE A 220 -18.74 4.16 -1.35
N GLY A 221 -19.47 5.22 -1.67
CA GLY A 221 -18.90 6.50 -2.10
C GLY A 221 -17.98 7.10 -1.03
N ALA A 222 -18.38 7.09 0.23
CA ALA A 222 -17.58 7.63 1.34
C ALA A 222 -16.26 6.86 1.55
N PHE A 223 -16.33 5.53 1.59
CA PHE A 223 -15.13 4.68 1.71
C PHE A 223 -14.28 4.71 0.45
N ALA A 224 -14.91 4.65 -0.74
CA ALA A 224 -14.21 4.68 -2.02
C ALA A 224 -13.41 5.97 -2.18
N LEU A 225 -13.93 7.12 -1.77
CA LEU A 225 -13.20 8.39 -1.83
C LEU A 225 -11.97 8.38 -0.92
N ALA A 226 -12.08 7.86 0.31
CA ALA A 226 -10.95 7.73 1.22
C ALA A 226 -9.83 6.87 0.61
N PHE A 227 -10.21 5.71 0.08
CA PHE A 227 -9.25 4.79 -0.52
C PHE A 227 -8.74 5.28 -1.86
N ALA A 228 -9.56 5.95 -2.70
CA ALA A 228 -9.15 6.54 -3.98
C ALA A 228 -8.10 7.66 -3.79
N ILE A 229 -8.23 8.45 -2.73
CA ILE A 229 -7.21 9.44 -2.35
C ILE A 229 -5.92 8.73 -1.94
N LYS A 230 -6.01 7.67 -1.14
CA LYS A 230 -4.82 6.96 -0.62
C LYS A 230 -4.09 6.16 -1.70
N VAL A 231 -4.81 5.56 -2.66
CA VAL A 231 -4.28 4.72 -3.78
C VAL A 231 -3.45 5.48 -4.80
N PRO A 232 -3.45 6.59 -5.07
CA PRO A 232 -4.01 7.81 -5.62
C PRO A 232 -4.67 7.62 -7.00
N ILE A 233 -5.95 7.40 -7.02
CA ILE A 233 -6.70 7.25 -8.27
C ILE A 233 -6.90 8.64 -8.92
N PHE A 234 -6.86 8.71 -10.26
CA PHE A 234 -7.27 9.91 -10.96
C PHE A 234 -8.74 10.28 -10.60
N PRO A 235 -9.07 11.55 -10.31
CA PRO A 235 -8.21 12.75 -10.30
C PRO A 235 -7.55 13.06 -8.93
N PHE A 236 -7.69 12.20 -7.93
CA PHE A 236 -7.23 12.44 -6.55
C PHE A 236 -5.73 12.19 -6.31
N HIS A 237 -4.94 12.03 -7.37
CA HIS A 237 -3.53 11.60 -7.34
C HIS A 237 -2.52 12.74 -7.11
N THR A 238 -2.93 14.01 -7.25
CA THR A 238 -1.98 15.13 -7.38
C THR A 238 -1.10 15.41 -6.15
N TRP A 239 -1.48 14.89 -4.99
CA TRP A 239 -0.68 14.98 -3.77
C TRP A 239 0.56 14.08 -3.82
N LEU A 240 0.48 12.94 -4.51
CA LEU A 240 1.51 11.92 -4.49
C LEU A 240 2.83 12.37 -5.12
N PRO A 241 2.88 12.93 -6.34
CA PRO A 241 4.13 13.41 -6.91
C PRO A 241 4.80 14.49 -6.06
N ASP A 242 4.02 15.43 -5.51
CA ASP A 242 4.55 16.46 -4.62
C ASP A 242 5.14 15.87 -3.33
N ALA A 243 4.43 14.94 -2.70
CA ALA A 243 4.89 14.25 -1.51
C ALA A 243 6.18 13.45 -1.78
N HIS A 244 6.24 12.68 -2.87
CA HIS A 244 7.43 11.90 -3.22
C HIS A 244 8.64 12.77 -3.55
N VAL A 245 8.46 13.81 -4.36
CA VAL A 245 9.56 14.68 -4.79
C VAL A 245 10.21 15.35 -3.59
N GLU A 246 9.39 15.82 -2.66
CA GLU A 246 9.88 16.54 -1.47
C GLU A 246 10.34 15.61 -0.35
N ALA A 247 9.70 14.47 -0.13
CA ALA A 247 10.10 13.54 0.94
C ALA A 247 11.58 13.13 0.85
N PRO A 248 12.25 12.90 1.99
CA PRO A 248 13.57 12.25 1.98
C PRO A 248 13.43 10.84 1.39
N THR A 249 14.50 10.32 0.77
CA THR A 249 14.48 9.02 0.08
C THR A 249 13.81 7.90 0.89
N PRO A 250 14.14 7.66 2.17
CA PRO A 250 13.47 6.61 2.95
C PRO A 250 11.97 6.87 3.17
N GLY A 251 11.55 8.13 3.26
CA GLY A 251 10.13 8.49 3.29
C GLY A 251 9.42 8.12 1.98
N SER A 252 10.04 8.38 0.83
CA SER A 252 9.51 7.97 -0.47
C SER A 252 9.43 6.45 -0.61
N VAL A 253 10.41 5.71 -0.06
CA VAL A 253 10.41 4.23 -0.08
C VAL A 253 9.19 3.68 0.66
N VAL A 254 8.96 4.09 1.92
CA VAL A 254 7.82 3.59 2.70
C VAL A 254 6.48 4.04 2.12
N LEU A 255 6.42 5.28 1.62
CA LEU A 255 5.22 5.81 0.98
C LEU A 255 4.84 4.99 -0.26
N ALA A 256 5.79 4.71 -1.15
CA ALA A 256 5.55 3.91 -2.36
C ALA A 256 5.36 2.42 -2.05
N ALA A 257 6.17 1.86 -1.16
CA ALA A 257 6.14 0.43 -0.88
C ALA A 257 4.87 0.00 -0.17
N VAL A 258 4.38 0.80 0.80
CA VAL A 258 3.39 0.32 1.76
C VAL A 258 2.17 1.24 1.91
N LEU A 259 2.35 2.57 2.04
CA LEU A 259 1.22 3.46 2.33
C LEU A 259 0.14 3.47 1.26
N LEU A 260 0.52 3.38 -0.02
CA LEU A 260 -0.45 3.29 -1.12
C LEU A 260 -1.30 2.03 -1.02
N LYS A 261 -0.69 0.92 -0.55
CA LYS A 261 -1.37 -0.38 -0.41
C LYS A 261 -2.42 -0.41 0.68
N MET A 262 -2.37 0.51 1.62
CA MET A 262 -3.45 0.66 2.62
C MET A 262 -4.78 1.02 1.94
N GLY A 263 -4.77 1.83 0.87
CA GLY A 263 -5.97 2.17 0.13
C GLY A 263 -6.48 0.99 -0.71
N THR A 264 -5.61 0.32 -1.46
CA THR A 264 -5.99 -0.86 -2.25
C THR A 264 -6.42 -2.03 -1.37
N TYR A 265 -5.76 -2.24 -0.22
CA TYR A 265 -6.20 -3.17 0.81
C TYR A 265 -7.60 -2.81 1.34
N GLY A 266 -7.86 -1.52 1.56
CA GLY A 266 -9.17 -1.03 1.96
C GLY A 266 -10.29 -1.33 0.96
N PHE A 267 -10.01 -1.22 -0.34
CA PHE A 267 -10.95 -1.65 -1.38
C PHE A 267 -11.30 -3.13 -1.26
N VAL A 268 -10.29 -3.99 -1.16
CA VAL A 268 -10.49 -5.44 -1.13
C VAL A 268 -11.10 -5.89 0.22
N ARG A 269 -10.61 -5.34 1.33
CA ARG A 269 -10.94 -5.82 2.67
C ARG A 269 -12.26 -5.29 3.21
N PHE A 270 -12.57 -4.04 2.90
CA PHE A 270 -13.74 -3.36 3.48
C PHE A 270 -14.76 -3.00 2.42
N LEU A 271 -14.35 -2.32 1.35
CA LEU A 271 -15.30 -1.77 0.38
C LEU A 271 -16.11 -2.87 -0.31
N LEU A 272 -15.43 -3.88 -0.87
CA LEU A 272 -16.09 -4.97 -1.60
C LEU A 272 -17.01 -5.80 -0.68
N PRO A 273 -16.58 -6.26 0.53
CA PRO A 273 -17.41 -7.10 1.37
C PRO A 273 -18.55 -6.38 2.10
N PHE A 274 -18.37 -5.11 2.47
CA PHE A 274 -19.43 -4.34 3.16
C PHE A 274 -20.51 -3.85 2.23
N PHE A 275 -20.15 -3.50 0.99
CA PHE A 275 -21.08 -2.90 0.03
C PHE A 275 -21.16 -3.70 -1.27
N PRO A 276 -21.47 -5.00 -1.21
CA PRO A 276 -21.41 -5.89 -2.38
C PRO A 276 -22.38 -5.51 -3.49
N LEU A 277 -23.56 -4.97 -3.16
CA LEU A 277 -24.52 -4.52 -4.16
C LEU A 277 -24.03 -3.28 -4.92
N ALA A 278 -23.40 -2.34 -4.20
CA ALA A 278 -22.79 -1.17 -4.81
C ALA A 278 -21.53 -1.56 -5.60
N ALA A 279 -20.68 -2.44 -5.06
CA ALA A 279 -19.43 -2.87 -5.69
C ALA A 279 -19.64 -3.53 -7.07
N ARG A 280 -20.70 -4.32 -7.24
CA ARG A 280 -21.07 -4.98 -8.52
C ARG A 280 -22.05 -4.18 -9.38
N HIS A 281 -22.46 -3.00 -8.93
CA HIS A 281 -23.36 -2.16 -9.72
C HIS A 281 -22.68 -1.75 -11.03
N PRO A 282 -23.31 -1.94 -12.22
CA PRO A 282 -22.65 -1.71 -13.51
C PRO A 282 -21.99 -0.33 -13.65
N ASN A 283 -22.66 0.72 -13.19
CA ASN A 283 -22.13 2.07 -13.25
C ASN A 283 -20.91 2.27 -12.35
N VAL A 284 -20.87 1.62 -11.16
CA VAL A 284 -19.74 1.68 -10.25
C VAL A 284 -18.54 0.94 -10.83
N VAL A 285 -18.76 -0.27 -11.34
CA VAL A 285 -17.69 -1.05 -12.00
C VAL A 285 -17.13 -0.26 -13.20
N THR A 286 -18.01 0.25 -14.08
CA THR A 286 -17.60 1.07 -15.23
C THR A 286 -16.81 2.30 -14.79
N LEU A 287 -17.26 3.02 -13.75
CA LEU A 287 -16.56 4.18 -13.22
C LEU A 287 -15.15 3.81 -12.73
N MET A 288 -15.04 2.77 -11.91
CA MET A 288 -13.76 2.37 -11.32
C MET A 288 -12.78 1.84 -12.37
N LEU A 289 -13.26 1.05 -13.33
CA LEU A 289 -12.44 0.59 -14.46
C LEU A 289 -11.98 1.77 -15.34
N THR A 290 -12.87 2.71 -15.62
CA THR A 290 -12.55 3.91 -16.40
C THR A 290 -11.49 4.77 -15.69
N LEU A 291 -11.66 5.04 -14.40
CA LEU A 291 -10.68 5.80 -13.61
C LEU A 291 -9.33 5.09 -13.53
N GLY A 292 -9.33 3.75 -13.42
CA GLY A 292 -8.11 2.95 -13.46
C GLY A 292 -7.37 3.08 -14.81
N VAL A 293 -8.08 2.94 -15.93
CA VAL A 293 -7.49 3.10 -17.28
C VAL A 293 -6.99 4.52 -17.52
N ILE A 294 -7.75 5.54 -17.11
CA ILE A 294 -7.28 6.93 -17.17
C ILE A 294 -5.99 7.07 -16.35
N GLY A 295 -5.95 6.51 -15.14
CA GLY A 295 -4.75 6.52 -14.31
C GLY A 295 -3.55 5.89 -15.02
N ILE A 296 -3.72 4.73 -15.65
CA ILE A 296 -2.68 4.03 -16.41
C ILE A 296 -2.14 4.91 -17.54
N ILE A 297 -3.01 5.40 -18.41
CA ILE A 297 -2.61 6.11 -19.63
C ILE A 297 -2.13 7.53 -19.32
N TYR A 298 -2.93 8.29 -18.56
CA TYR A 298 -2.62 9.67 -18.22
C TYR A 298 -1.31 9.78 -17.41
N ALA A 299 -1.15 8.97 -16.36
CA ALA A 299 0.05 9.07 -15.53
C ALA A 299 1.32 8.64 -16.30
N ALA A 300 1.21 7.67 -17.21
CA ALA A 300 2.32 7.27 -18.07
C ALA A 300 2.77 8.41 -19.01
N TRP A 301 1.83 9.12 -19.64
CA TRP A 301 2.16 10.29 -20.47
C TRP A 301 2.78 11.42 -19.64
N VAL A 302 2.25 11.68 -18.44
CA VAL A 302 2.83 12.69 -17.55
C VAL A 302 4.23 12.27 -17.08
N ALA A 303 4.45 10.99 -16.78
CA ALA A 303 5.77 10.46 -16.43
C ALA A 303 6.80 10.68 -17.55
N ALA A 304 6.41 10.42 -18.79
CA ALA A 304 7.29 10.50 -19.97
C ALA A 304 7.91 11.90 -20.20
N VAL A 305 7.23 12.96 -19.76
CA VAL A 305 7.68 14.34 -19.94
C VAL A 305 8.37 14.93 -18.69
N GLN A 306 8.57 14.13 -17.62
CA GLN A 306 9.19 14.67 -16.40
C GLN A 306 10.71 14.79 -16.56
N PRO A 307 11.29 15.97 -16.28
CA PRO A 307 12.73 16.14 -16.28
C PRO A 307 13.43 15.60 -15.04
N ASP A 308 12.70 15.40 -13.93
CA ASP A 308 13.18 14.90 -12.65
C ASP A 308 12.89 13.39 -12.54
N ALA A 309 13.94 12.57 -12.39
CA ALA A 309 13.82 11.11 -12.30
C ALA A 309 12.93 10.65 -11.12
N LYS A 310 12.97 11.36 -9.97
CA LYS A 310 12.17 11.03 -8.82
C LYS A 310 10.69 11.33 -9.08
N LYS A 311 10.40 12.42 -9.79
CA LYS A 311 9.03 12.80 -10.17
C LYS A 311 8.46 11.85 -11.23
N LEU A 312 9.31 11.42 -12.18
CA LEU A 312 8.95 10.39 -13.15
C LEU A 312 8.49 9.13 -12.42
N VAL A 313 9.30 8.58 -11.52
CA VAL A 313 8.96 7.37 -10.75
C VAL A 313 7.73 7.58 -9.86
N ALA A 314 7.47 8.78 -9.34
CA ALA A 314 6.24 9.06 -8.61
C ALA A 314 4.98 8.91 -9.49
N TYR A 315 5.03 9.38 -10.74
CA TYR A 315 3.92 9.20 -11.69
C TYR A 315 3.76 7.76 -12.17
N THR A 316 4.86 6.98 -12.26
CA THR A 316 4.73 5.54 -12.57
C THR A 316 3.93 4.82 -11.50
N SER A 317 4.04 5.25 -10.24
CA SER A 317 3.23 4.68 -9.15
C SER A 317 1.73 4.89 -9.37
N VAL A 318 1.30 6.05 -9.88
CA VAL A 318 -0.10 6.31 -10.23
C VAL A 318 -0.57 5.35 -11.32
N ALA A 319 0.26 5.12 -12.36
CA ALA A 319 -0.05 4.20 -13.44
C ALA A 319 -0.19 2.74 -12.94
N HIS A 320 0.78 2.25 -12.15
CA HIS A 320 0.72 0.90 -11.59
C HIS A 320 -0.46 0.70 -10.63
N MET A 321 -0.81 1.72 -9.84
CA MET A 321 -2.01 1.64 -9.00
C MET A 321 -3.29 1.61 -9.84
N GLY A 322 -3.29 2.18 -11.05
CA GLY A 322 -4.37 2.01 -12.01
C GLY A 322 -4.60 0.54 -12.37
N PHE A 323 -3.52 -0.24 -12.62
CA PHE A 323 -3.63 -1.70 -12.82
C PHE A 323 -4.24 -2.40 -11.60
N VAL A 324 -3.84 -2.04 -10.39
CA VAL A 324 -4.42 -2.62 -9.17
C VAL A 324 -5.93 -2.35 -9.11
N VAL A 325 -6.36 -1.13 -9.40
CA VAL A 325 -7.79 -0.76 -9.37
C VAL A 325 -8.61 -1.56 -10.38
N ILE A 326 -8.15 -1.64 -11.65
CA ILE A 326 -8.89 -2.44 -12.65
C ILE A 326 -8.90 -3.92 -12.30
N GLY A 327 -7.82 -4.46 -11.71
CA GLY A 327 -7.77 -5.84 -11.23
C GLY A 327 -8.78 -6.11 -10.11
N ILE A 328 -8.91 -5.20 -9.13
CA ILE A 328 -9.89 -5.31 -8.05
C ILE A 328 -11.33 -5.29 -8.61
N PHE A 329 -11.63 -4.38 -9.54
CA PHE A 329 -12.97 -4.22 -10.10
C PHE A 329 -13.27 -5.10 -11.32
N ALA A 330 -12.33 -5.96 -11.73
CA ALA A 330 -12.61 -7.09 -12.61
C ALA A 330 -13.53 -8.12 -11.93
N LEU A 331 -13.58 -8.13 -10.60
CA LEU A 331 -14.42 -8.96 -9.75
C LEU A 331 -14.31 -10.47 -10.09
N ASN A 332 -13.12 -10.92 -10.43
CA ASN A 332 -12.79 -12.34 -10.61
C ASN A 332 -11.45 -12.68 -9.97
N VAL A 333 -11.14 -13.96 -9.86
CA VAL A 333 -9.95 -14.46 -9.16
C VAL A 333 -8.66 -13.95 -9.82
N ASN A 334 -8.57 -14.01 -11.14
CA ASN A 334 -7.39 -13.58 -11.90
C ASN A 334 -7.10 -12.09 -11.70
N GLY A 335 -8.12 -11.24 -11.83
CA GLY A 335 -8.00 -9.79 -11.65
C GLY A 335 -7.59 -9.42 -10.24
N LEU A 336 -8.25 -10.02 -9.23
CA LEU A 336 -7.98 -9.69 -7.83
C LEU A 336 -6.61 -10.19 -7.38
N GLN A 337 -6.22 -11.43 -7.71
CA GLN A 337 -4.87 -11.95 -7.45
C GLN A 337 -3.80 -11.17 -8.20
N GLY A 338 -4.07 -10.81 -9.46
CA GLY A 338 -3.18 -9.97 -10.26
C GLY A 338 -2.95 -8.62 -9.59
N GLY A 339 -4.01 -7.92 -9.20
CA GLY A 339 -3.95 -6.67 -8.48
C GLY A 339 -3.13 -6.76 -7.18
N LEU A 340 -3.34 -7.81 -6.38
CA LEU A 340 -2.57 -8.06 -5.15
C LEU A 340 -1.08 -8.31 -5.44
N LEU A 341 -0.75 -9.04 -6.50
CA LEU A 341 0.63 -9.25 -6.93
C LEU A 341 1.27 -7.94 -7.44
N VAL A 342 0.52 -7.10 -8.17
CA VAL A 342 1.01 -5.76 -8.54
C VAL A 342 1.30 -4.94 -7.29
N MET A 343 0.48 -5.02 -6.23
CA MET A 343 0.76 -4.32 -4.97
C MET A 343 2.11 -4.74 -4.38
N ILE A 344 2.41 -6.05 -4.33
CA ILE A 344 3.66 -6.58 -3.79
C ILE A 344 4.83 -6.18 -4.69
N SER A 345 4.73 -6.45 -5.99
CA SER A 345 5.77 -6.16 -6.96
C SER A 345 6.14 -4.68 -7.00
N HIS A 346 5.12 -3.80 -7.10
CA HIS A 346 5.31 -2.35 -7.06
C HIS A 346 5.95 -1.91 -5.74
N GLY A 347 5.56 -2.50 -4.61
CA GLY A 347 6.17 -2.19 -3.31
C GLY A 347 7.67 -2.43 -3.30
N ILE A 348 8.12 -3.55 -3.83
CA ILE A 348 9.52 -3.93 -3.90
C ILE A 348 10.25 -3.14 -5.00
N SER A 349 9.72 -3.11 -6.22
CA SER A 349 10.40 -2.49 -7.38
C SER A 349 10.46 -0.97 -7.29
N THR A 350 9.35 -0.31 -6.97
CA THR A 350 9.35 1.16 -6.85
C THR A 350 10.08 1.63 -5.59
N GLY A 351 10.02 0.84 -4.50
CA GLY A 351 10.88 1.07 -3.34
C GLY A 351 12.36 1.04 -3.71
N ALA A 352 12.78 0.05 -4.50
CA ALA A 352 14.16 -0.05 -5.01
C ALA A 352 14.51 1.09 -5.96
N LEU A 353 13.60 1.51 -6.87
CA LEU A 353 13.83 2.67 -7.76
C LEU A 353 14.06 3.96 -6.95
N PHE A 354 13.27 4.21 -5.91
CA PHE A 354 13.50 5.39 -5.06
C PHE A 354 14.83 5.32 -4.30
N LEU A 355 15.24 4.12 -3.83
CA LEU A 355 16.56 3.94 -3.22
C LEU A 355 17.68 4.21 -4.22
N LEU A 356 17.60 3.66 -5.44
CA LEU A 356 18.58 3.85 -6.50
C LEU A 356 18.69 5.33 -6.92
N ILE A 357 17.56 6.02 -7.08
CA ILE A 357 17.56 7.47 -7.35
C ILE A 357 18.15 8.24 -6.17
N GLY A 358 17.86 7.82 -4.94
CA GLY A 358 18.46 8.39 -3.74
C GLY A 358 19.96 8.22 -3.70
N MET A 359 20.47 7.03 -4.06
CA MET A 359 21.90 6.74 -4.18
C MET A 359 22.58 7.59 -5.25
N LEU A 360 21.93 7.80 -6.40
CA LEU A 360 22.42 8.75 -7.43
C LEU A 360 22.43 10.19 -6.90
N TYR A 361 21.38 10.60 -6.20
CA TYR A 361 21.29 11.93 -5.62
C TYR A 361 22.34 12.18 -4.53
N GLU A 362 22.67 11.20 -3.68
CA GLU A 362 23.76 11.31 -2.70
C GLU A 362 25.12 11.59 -3.38
N ARG A 363 25.32 11.12 -4.61
CA ARG A 363 26.58 11.28 -5.37
C ARG A 363 26.64 12.57 -6.19
N ARG A 364 25.49 12.99 -6.74
CA ARG A 364 25.43 14.08 -7.73
C ARG A 364 24.67 15.33 -7.27
N HIS A 365 23.94 15.24 -6.15
CA HIS A 365 23.07 16.29 -5.62
C HIS A 365 22.08 16.89 -6.63
N THR A 366 21.75 16.13 -7.68
CA THR A 366 20.71 16.45 -8.67
C THR A 366 19.86 15.24 -9.00
N ARG A 367 18.62 15.47 -9.46
CA ARG A 367 17.68 14.44 -9.92
C ARG A 367 17.28 14.68 -11.38
N LEU A 368 17.80 15.75 -12.01
CA LEU A 368 17.48 16.09 -13.39
C LEU A 368 18.14 15.08 -14.32
N ILE A 369 17.33 14.40 -15.14
CA ILE A 369 17.79 13.33 -16.05
C ILE A 369 18.88 13.82 -17.00
N LYS A 370 18.74 15.05 -17.52
CA LYS A 370 19.71 15.68 -18.42
C LYS A 370 21.09 15.94 -17.79
N GLU A 371 21.20 15.92 -16.46
CA GLU A 371 22.47 16.12 -15.75
C GLU A 371 23.30 14.85 -15.65
N PHE A 372 22.73 13.71 -16.00
CA PHE A 372 23.41 12.43 -16.06
C PHE A 372 23.88 12.11 -17.49
N GLY A 373 24.60 11.01 -17.64
CA GLY A 373 25.09 10.44 -18.89
C GLY A 373 26.28 9.53 -18.64
N GLY A 374 26.26 8.33 -19.22
CA GLY A 374 27.35 7.38 -19.16
C GLY A 374 27.70 6.80 -17.79
N ILE A 375 26.83 6.93 -16.80
CA ILE A 375 27.07 6.44 -15.44
C ILE A 375 27.38 4.93 -15.42
N GLY A 376 26.85 4.15 -16.35
CA GLY A 376 27.13 2.71 -16.46
C GLY A 376 28.60 2.37 -16.72
N ARG A 377 29.38 3.31 -17.22
CA ARG A 377 30.84 3.09 -17.47
C ARG A 377 31.65 3.17 -16.17
N VAL A 378 31.22 3.99 -15.23
CA VAL A 378 31.96 4.26 -13.97
C VAL A 378 31.33 3.53 -12.77
N ALA A 379 30.03 3.22 -12.82
CA ALA A 379 29.28 2.55 -11.78
C ALA A 379 28.44 1.39 -12.36
N PRO A 380 29.08 0.31 -12.85
CA PRO A 380 28.39 -0.79 -13.54
C PRO A 380 27.41 -1.57 -12.64
N TRP A 381 27.71 -1.77 -11.38
CA TRP A 381 26.79 -2.46 -10.45
C TRP A 381 25.55 -1.63 -10.16
N LEU A 382 25.70 -0.31 -9.97
CA LEU A 382 24.57 0.60 -9.83
C LEU A 382 23.70 0.61 -11.09
N ALA A 383 24.32 0.65 -12.26
CA ALA A 383 23.61 0.57 -13.53
C ALA A 383 22.87 -0.75 -13.70
N THR A 384 23.50 -1.88 -13.39
CA THR A 384 22.87 -3.20 -13.47
C THR A 384 21.67 -3.31 -12.54
N ALA A 385 21.80 -2.87 -11.28
CA ALA A 385 20.69 -2.88 -10.32
C ALA A 385 19.53 -1.99 -10.79
N PHE A 386 19.84 -0.82 -11.36
CA PHE A 386 18.82 0.09 -11.88
C PHE A 386 18.11 -0.50 -13.11
N VAL A 387 18.87 -1.07 -14.06
CA VAL A 387 18.30 -1.70 -15.26
C VAL A 387 17.39 -2.87 -14.88
N ILE A 388 17.82 -3.77 -14.01
CA ILE A 388 16.98 -4.88 -13.55
C ILE A 388 15.68 -4.34 -12.94
N THR A 389 15.77 -3.36 -12.04
CA THR A 389 14.61 -2.79 -11.37
C THR A 389 13.68 -2.06 -12.35
N ALA A 390 14.23 -1.36 -13.34
CA ALA A 390 13.47 -0.73 -14.41
C ALA A 390 12.73 -1.75 -15.27
N LEU A 391 13.39 -2.84 -15.64
CA LEU A 391 12.78 -3.94 -16.40
C LEU A 391 11.63 -4.63 -15.64
N VAL A 392 11.78 -4.78 -14.32
CA VAL A 392 10.69 -5.24 -13.45
C VAL A 392 9.50 -4.28 -13.50
N SER A 393 9.77 -2.97 -13.43
CA SER A 393 8.73 -1.94 -13.48
C SER A 393 8.04 -1.82 -14.85
N ILE A 394 8.66 -2.28 -15.92
CA ILE A 394 8.06 -2.34 -17.28
C ILE A 394 7.22 -3.62 -17.45
N GLY A 395 7.36 -4.58 -16.54
CA GLY A 395 6.70 -5.88 -16.67
C GLY A 395 7.44 -6.87 -17.60
N LEU A 396 8.77 -6.95 -17.51
CA LEU A 396 9.53 -7.95 -18.26
C LEU A 396 9.16 -9.37 -17.83
N PRO A 397 8.84 -10.30 -18.77
CA PRO A 397 8.61 -11.71 -18.44
C PRO A 397 9.74 -12.33 -17.60
N GLY A 398 9.37 -13.13 -16.60
CA GLY A 398 10.31 -13.68 -15.62
C GLY A 398 10.57 -12.76 -14.41
N THR A 399 9.89 -11.63 -14.32
CA THR A 399 9.94 -10.73 -13.17
C THR A 399 8.58 -10.59 -12.48
N SER A 400 8.59 -10.13 -11.24
CA SER A 400 7.37 -9.97 -10.44
C SER A 400 6.36 -8.98 -11.04
N GLY A 401 6.82 -7.95 -11.76
CA GLY A 401 5.95 -6.98 -12.43
C GLY A 401 5.07 -7.64 -13.48
N PHE A 402 5.69 -8.46 -14.33
CA PHE A 402 4.96 -9.16 -15.38
C PHE A 402 3.82 -10.04 -14.84
N VAL A 403 4.09 -10.84 -13.81
CA VAL A 403 3.09 -11.78 -13.30
C VAL A 403 1.85 -11.05 -12.79
N GLY A 404 2.04 -9.98 -12.03
CA GLY A 404 0.94 -9.20 -11.49
C GLY A 404 0.13 -8.50 -12.58
N GLU A 405 0.79 -7.79 -13.49
CA GLU A 405 0.11 -7.06 -14.56
C GLU A 405 -0.57 -8.00 -15.55
N PHE A 406 0.09 -9.10 -15.92
CA PHE A 406 -0.49 -10.10 -16.83
C PHE A 406 -1.77 -10.72 -16.26
N LEU A 407 -1.77 -11.18 -14.99
CA LEU A 407 -2.97 -11.72 -14.36
C LEU A 407 -4.08 -10.66 -14.23
N THR A 408 -3.71 -9.42 -13.92
CA THR A 408 -4.66 -8.30 -13.89
C THR A 408 -5.33 -8.10 -15.25
N LEU A 409 -4.52 -8.01 -16.31
CA LEU A 409 -5.04 -7.83 -17.67
C LEU A 409 -5.89 -9.00 -18.12
N LEU A 410 -5.47 -10.24 -17.80
CA LEU A 410 -6.24 -11.45 -18.09
C LEU A 410 -7.62 -11.39 -17.43
N GLY A 411 -7.66 -11.12 -16.13
CA GLY A 411 -8.91 -11.04 -15.38
C GLY A 411 -9.83 -9.90 -15.85
N VAL A 412 -9.25 -8.74 -16.21
CA VAL A 412 -10.04 -7.65 -16.79
C VAL A 412 -10.56 -8.02 -18.17
N PHE A 413 -9.75 -8.68 -19.00
CA PHE A 413 -10.15 -9.07 -20.34
C PHE A 413 -11.29 -10.09 -20.36
N GLU A 414 -11.34 -11.00 -19.40
CA GLU A 414 -12.41 -12.00 -19.26
C GLU A 414 -13.80 -11.35 -19.16
N ASN A 415 -13.95 -10.28 -18.40
CA ASN A 415 -15.24 -9.64 -18.13
C ASN A 415 -15.44 -8.32 -18.89
N HIS A 416 -14.34 -7.62 -19.23
CA HIS A 416 -14.34 -6.28 -19.82
C HIS A 416 -13.28 -6.16 -20.92
N PRO A 417 -13.40 -6.87 -22.06
CA PRO A 417 -12.34 -6.94 -23.08
C PRO A 417 -11.91 -5.58 -23.63
N GLY A 418 -12.82 -4.64 -23.81
CA GLY A 418 -12.49 -3.29 -24.26
C GLY A 418 -11.59 -2.54 -23.27
N VAL A 419 -11.84 -2.68 -21.98
CA VAL A 419 -10.99 -2.12 -20.91
C VAL A 419 -9.63 -2.81 -20.89
N GLY A 420 -9.59 -4.15 -21.02
CA GLY A 420 -8.37 -4.94 -21.08
C GLY A 420 -7.45 -4.51 -22.23
N ILE A 421 -8.00 -4.28 -23.43
CA ILE A 421 -7.25 -3.79 -24.60
C ILE A 421 -6.65 -2.41 -24.32
N LEU A 422 -7.44 -1.47 -23.79
CA LEU A 422 -6.96 -0.14 -23.46
C LEU A 422 -5.87 -0.19 -22.36
N ALA A 423 -6.07 -0.97 -21.31
CA ALA A 423 -5.11 -1.11 -20.22
C ALA A 423 -3.79 -1.74 -20.67
N THR A 424 -3.82 -2.66 -21.66
CA THR A 424 -2.61 -3.27 -22.24
C THR A 424 -1.66 -2.23 -22.85
N SER A 425 -2.18 -1.10 -23.36
CA SER A 425 -1.32 -0.01 -23.83
C SER A 425 -0.41 0.56 -22.74
N GLY A 426 -0.78 0.41 -21.48
CA GLY A 426 0.02 0.84 -20.33
C GLY A 426 1.39 0.16 -20.27
N VAL A 427 1.51 -1.10 -20.70
CA VAL A 427 2.79 -1.82 -20.78
C VAL A 427 3.72 -1.16 -21.80
N ILE A 428 3.15 -0.74 -22.95
CA ILE A 428 3.92 -0.02 -23.98
C ILE A 428 4.38 1.34 -23.45
N PHE A 429 3.49 2.06 -22.80
CA PHE A 429 3.83 3.36 -22.20
C PHE A 429 4.84 3.24 -21.05
N ALA A 430 4.80 2.14 -20.27
CA ALA A 430 5.80 1.88 -19.24
C ALA A 430 7.22 1.79 -19.85
N ALA A 431 7.39 1.08 -20.97
CA ALA A 431 8.65 1.06 -21.70
C ALA A 431 9.00 2.45 -22.27
N TYR A 432 8.02 3.17 -22.79
CA TYR A 432 8.21 4.48 -23.42
C TYR A 432 8.78 5.55 -22.47
N TYR A 433 8.39 5.56 -21.18
CA TYR A 433 8.98 6.52 -20.24
C TYR A 433 10.22 5.99 -19.52
N MET A 434 10.30 4.69 -19.24
CA MET A 434 11.37 4.14 -18.41
C MET A 434 12.66 3.93 -19.20
N LEU A 435 12.58 3.36 -20.40
CA LEU A 435 13.78 3.07 -21.20
C LEU A 435 14.56 4.32 -21.61
N PRO A 436 13.95 5.43 -22.05
CA PRO A 436 14.69 6.67 -22.33
C PRO A 436 15.36 7.26 -21.09
N MET A 437 14.74 7.16 -19.91
CA MET A 437 15.35 7.60 -18.66
C MET A 437 16.59 6.76 -18.35
N VAL A 438 16.49 5.43 -18.44
CA VAL A 438 17.61 4.51 -18.22
C VAL A 438 18.73 4.78 -19.24
N GLN A 439 18.39 4.92 -20.52
CA GLN A 439 19.35 5.24 -21.57
C GLN A 439 20.07 6.56 -21.28
N SER A 440 19.33 7.60 -20.94
CA SER A 440 19.90 8.92 -20.70
C SER A 440 20.85 8.93 -19.50
N VAL A 441 20.48 8.25 -18.42
CA VAL A 441 21.27 8.24 -17.18
C VAL A 441 22.53 7.37 -17.32
N PHE A 442 22.37 6.15 -17.85
CA PHE A 442 23.43 5.14 -17.75
C PHE A 442 24.21 4.89 -19.03
N PHE A 443 23.62 5.08 -20.23
CA PHE A 443 24.18 4.61 -21.49
C PHE A 443 24.54 5.71 -22.48
N ASN A 444 24.13 6.95 -22.29
CA ASN A 444 24.56 8.07 -23.11
C ASN A 444 26.06 8.37 -22.89
N ALA A 445 26.63 9.32 -23.63
CA ALA A 445 28.02 9.73 -23.51
C ALA A 445 28.34 10.25 -22.10
N LEU A 446 29.55 9.89 -21.62
CA LEU A 446 30.08 10.36 -20.33
C LEU A 446 30.80 11.71 -20.53
N GLU A 447 30.03 12.77 -20.78
CA GLU A 447 30.58 14.09 -21.14
C GLU A 447 30.88 14.93 -19.89
N LYS A 448 29.99 14.91 -18.90
CA LYS A 448 30.11 15.76 -17.72
C LYS A 448 31.20 15.26 -16.77
N PRO A 449 32.15 16.12 -16.35
CA PRO A 449 33.24 15.73 -15.44
C PRO A 449 32.74 15.11 -14.14
N GLU A 450 31.66 15.68 -13.58
CA GLU A 450 31.07 15.23 -12.29
C GLU A 450 30.48 13.82 -12.37
N ASN A 451 30.12 13.35 -13.58
CA ASN A 451 29.62 11.99 -13.77
C ASN A 451 30.77 10.97 -13.76
N ARG A 452 31.99 11.39 -14.07
CA ARG A 452 33.18 10.52 -14.03
C ARG A 452 33.62 10.17 -12.61
N GLU A 453 33.22 10.96 -11.62
CA GLU A 453 33.55 10.78 -10.21
C GLU A 453 32.50 9.93 -9.45
N VAL A 454 31.43 9.53 -10.11
CA VAL A 454 30.37 8.71 -9.50
C VAL A 454 30.92 7.35 -9.10
N ARG A 455 30.90 7.09 -7.78
CA ARG A 455 31.32 5.80 -7.22
C ARG A 455 30.25 4.75 -7.39
N ASP A 456 30.67 3.50 -7.59
CA ASP A 456 29.76 2.37 -7.67
C ASP A 456 29.14 2.00 -6.31
N LEU A 457 28.30 0.99 -6.26
CA LEU A 457 27.60 0.54 -5.07
C LEU A 457 28.56 0.19 -3.93
N SER A 458 28.31 0.77 -2.78
CA SER A 458 28.95 0.36 -1.52
C SER A 458 28.36 -0.96 -1.00
N ARG A 459 29.08 -1.65 -0.10
CA ARG A 459 28.59 -2.89 0.54
C ARG A 459 27.21 -2.71 1.21
N ARG A 460 26.97 -1.55 1.84
CA ARG A 460 25.67 -1.24 2.46
C ARG A 460 24.56 -1.19 1.42
N GLU A 461 24.80 -0.52 0.30
CA GLU A 461 23.82 -0.38 -0.80
C GLU A 461 23.52 -1.73 -1.46
N VAL A 462 24.54 -2.57 -1.62
CA VAL A 462 24.34 -3.97 -2.08
C VAL A 462 23.46 -4.75 -1.11
N VAL A 463 23.68 -4.67 0.20
CA VAL A 463 22.86 -5.33 1.23
C VAL A 463 21.39 -4.86 1.17
N ILE A 464 21.15 -3.60 0.81
CA ILE A 464 19.79 -3.06 0.64
C ILE A 464 19.12 -3.59 -0.63
N LEU A 465 19.84 -3.56 -1.77
CA LEU A 465 19.25 -3.84 -3.07
C LEU A 465 19.17 -5.33 -3.41
N ALA A 466 20.15 -6.13 -2.97
CA ALA A 466 20.21 -7.55 -3.31
C ALA A 466 18.96 -8.35 -2.90
N PRO A 467 18.42 -8.25 -1.67
CA PRO A 467 17.22 -8.98 -1.29
C PRO A 467 15.98 -8.48 -2.06
N MET A 468 15.90 -7.19 -2.41
CA MET A 468 14.80 -6.65 -3.22
C MET A 468 14.85 -7.23 -4.64
N ILE A 469 16.02 -7.21 -5.29
CA ILE A 469 16.21 -7.77 -6.63
C ILE A 469 15.96 -9.29 -6.63
N ALA A 470 16.45 -10.00 -5.62
CA ALA A 470 16.21 -11.43 -5.49
C ALA A 470 14.70 -11.74 -5.41
N LEU A 471 13.93 -11.01 -4.60
CA LEU A 471 12.48 -11.20 -4.51
C LEU A 471 11.76 -10.86 -5.82
N MET A 472 12.19 -9.82 -6.55
CA MET A 472 11.62 -9.48 -7.86
C MET A 472 11.75 -10.63 -8.86
N ILE A 473 12.89 -11.33 -8.86
CA ILE A 473 13.15 -12.45 -9.75
C ILE A 473 12.43 -13.71 -9.23
N VAL A 474 12.54 -14.02 -7.94
CA VAL A 474 11.91 -15.22 -7.34
C VAL A 474 10.40 -15.20 -7.53
N ILE A 475 9.73 -14.07 -7.26
CA ILE A 475 8.29 -13.94 -7.46
C ILE A 475 7.94 -14.02 -8.96
N GLY A 476 8.80 -13.50 -9.84
CA GLY A 476 8.59 -13.55 -11.28
C GLY A 476 8.68 -14.95 -11.88
N VAL A 477 9.61 -15.75 -11.37
CA VAL A 477 9.85 -17.12 -11.85
C VAL A 477 8.95 -18.16 -11.15
N HIS A 478 8.64 -17.92 -9.88
CA HIS A 478 7.87 -18.87 -9.05
C HIS A 478 6.78 -18.17 -8.21
N PRO A 479 5.71 -17.63 -8.84
CA PRO A 479 4.63 -16.94 -8.14
C PRO A 479 3.68 -17.86 -7.37
N THR A 480 3.63 -19.14 -7.71
CA THR A 480 2.68 -20.12 -7.19
C THR A 480 2.55 -20.14 -5.66
N PRO A 481 3.64 -20.05 -4.85
CA PRO A 481 3.52 -20.07 -3.40
C PRO A 481 2.75 -18.86 -2.83
N LEU A 482 2.85 -17.70 -3.50
CA LEU A 482 2.10 -16.50 -3.12
C LEU A 482 0.63 -16.65 -3.52
N LEU A 483 0.38 -17.02 -4.78
CA LEU A 483 -0.98 -17.18 -5.33
C LEU A 483 -1.79 -18.18 -4.50
N ARG A 484 -1.24 -19.36 -4.20
CA ARG A 484 -1.93 -20.37 -3.38
C ARG A 484 -2.30 -19.90 -1.98
N ARG A 485 -1.50 -19.02 -1.37
CA ARG A 485 -1.81 -18.47 -0.05
C ARG A 485 -2.87 -17.37 -0.09
N MET A 486 -2.92 -16.60 -1.17
CA MET A 486 -3.93 -15.55 -1.36
C MET A 486 -5.30 -16.11 -1.75
N GLU A 487 -5.30 -17.19 -2.53
CA GLU A 487 -6.49 -17.70 -3.24
C GLU A 487 -7.70 -17.91 -2.33
N PRO A 488 -7.61 -18.58 -1.16
CA PRO A 488 -8.78 -18.79 -0.32
C PRO A 488 -9.41 -17.49 0.17
N SER A 489 -8.57 -16.50 0.53
CA SER A 489 -9.06 -15.19 0.98
C SER A 489 -9.66 -14.36 -0.16
N VAL A 490 -9.10 -14.48 -1.37
CA VAL A 490 -9.64 -13.85 -2.58
C VAL A 490 -10.99 -14.45 -2.94
N GLN A 491 -11.13 -15.78 -2.89
CA GLN A 491 -12.38 -16.48 -3.14
C GLN A 491 -13.46 -16.06 -2.14
N MET A 492 -13.13 -16.00 -0.84
CA MET A 492 -14.07 -15.56 0.20
C MET A 492 -14.60 -14.14 -0.04
N VAL A 493 -13.74 -13.21 -0.46
CA VAL A 493 -14.17 -11.84 -0.82
C VAL A 493 -15.13 -11.86 -1.99
N LEU A 494 -14.82 -12.62 -3.05
CA LEU A 494 -15.67 -12.73 -4.25
C LEU A 494 -16.98 -13.43 -3.97
N GLU A 495 -16.97 -14.52 -3.20
CA GLU A 495 -18.19 -15.22 -2.75
C GLU A 495 -19.10 -14.24 -2.01
N ARG A 496 -18.57 -13.42 -1.11
CA ARG A 496 -19.35 -12.41 -0.40
C ARG A 496 -19.96 -11.39 -1.37
N VAL A 497 -19.20 -10.93 -2.36
CA VAL A 497 -19.67 -9.97 -3.36
C VAL A 497 -20.83 -10.56 -4.19
N TYR A 498 -20.73 -11.83 -4.59
CA TYR A 498 -21.73 -12.46 -5.46
C TYR A 498 -22.92 -13.07 -4.71
N ALA A 499 -22.74 -13.56 -3.48
CA ALA A 499 -23.82 -14.13 -2.69
C ALA A 499 -24.81 -13.09 -2.14
N ALA A 500 -24.44 -11.80 -2.09
CA ALA A 500 -25.31 -10.77 -1.56
C ALA A 500 -26.56 -10.57 -2.43
N ALA A 501 -27.72 -10.82 -1.84
CA ALA A 501 -29.02 -10.48 -2.41
C ALA A 501 -29.51 -9.13 -1.84
N PRO A 502 -30.33 -8.36 -2.57
CA PRO A 502 -31.00 -7.21 -1.98
C PRO A 502 -31.87 -7.67 -0.80
N PRO A 503 -31.94 -6.90 0.31
CA PRO A 503 -32.83 -7.22 1.43
C PRO A 503 -34.26 -7.43 0.94
N SER A 504 -34.98 -8.36 1.55
CA SER A 504 -36.39 -8.61 1.19
C SER A 504 -37.24 -7.35 1.44
N ALA A 505 -38.29 -7.14 0.64
CA ALA A 505 -39.18 -5.99 0.78
C ALA A 505 -39.72 -5.84 2.23
N ALA A 506 -40.04 -6.97 2.90
CA ALA A 506 -40.49 -6.98 4.28
C ALA A 506 -39.45 -6.42 5.27
N LEU A 507 -38.17 -6.66 5.03
CA LEU A 507 -37.09 -6.12 5.87
C LEU A 507 -36.87 -4.61 5.61
N ILE A 508 -37.13 -4.15 4.40
CA ILE A 508 -37.05 -2.73 4.04
C ILE A 508 -38.20 -1.96 4.66
N GLU A 509 -39.41 -2.52 4.66
CA GLU A 509 -40.61 -1.93 5.29
C GLU A 509 -40.45 -1.82 6.81
N SER A 510 -40.01 -2.88 7.49
CA SER A 510 -39.75 -2.84 8.93
C SER A 510 -38.70 -1.80 9.33
N VAL A 511 -37.66 -1.60 8.51
CA VAL A 511 -36.62 -0.58 8.73
C VAL A 511 -37.16 0.83 8.52
N GLN A 512 -38.07 1.02 7.58
CA GLN A 512 -38.70 2.32 7.33
C GLN A 512 -39.69 2.71 8.41
N GLU A 513 -40.49 1.78 8.91
CA GLU A 513 -41.41 1.99 10.03
C GLU A 513 -40.67 2.37 11.31
N GLU A 514 -39.59 1.69 11.64
CA GLU A 514 -38.81 1.97 12.86
C GLU A 514 -38.06 3.32 12.77
N THR A 515 -37.69 3.75 11.56
CA THR A 515 -37.06 5.06 11.33
C THR A 515 -38.07 6.19 11.54
N VAL A 516 -39.32 6.01 11.11
CA VAL A 516 -40.41 6.98 11.29
C VAL A 516 -40.79 7.09 12.78
N GLU A 517 -40.94 5.94 13.49
CA GLU A 517 -41.25 5.96 14.94
C GLU A 517 -40.11 6.62 15.77
N THR A 518 -38.87 6.49 15.34
CA THR A 518 -37.73 7.07 16.07
C THR A 518 -37.68 8.59 15.88
N VAL A 519 -38.06 9.09 14.70
CA VAL A 519 -38.13 10.52 14.42
C VAL A 519 -39.30 11.17 15.17
N GLU A 520 -40.46 10.50 15.21
CA GLU A 520 -41.63 10.98 15.97
C GLU A 520 -41.45 10.99 17.51
N ARG A 521 -40.53 10.17 18.06
CA ARG A 521 -40.19 10.19 19.48
C ARG A 521 -39.17 11.25 19.88
N VAL A 522 -38.52 11.90 18.92
CA VAL A 522 -37.49 12.95 19.14
C VAL A 522 -38.06 14.35 18.91
N GLU A 523 -39.22 14.47 18.24
CA GLU A 523 -40.04 15.70 18.22
C GLU A 523 -41.00 15.73 19.42
#